data_ce83b95e8612417844b1e5511261c295
#
_entry.id   ce83b95e8612417844b1e5511261c295
#
_cell.length_a   1.000
_cell.length_b   1.000
_cell.length_c   1.000
_cell.angle_alpha   90.00
_cell.angle_beta   90.00
_cell.angle_gamma   90.00
#
_symmetry.space_group_name_H-M   'P 1'
#
loop_
_entity.id
_entity.type
_entity.pdbx_description
1 polymer ?
#
loop_
_entity_poly.entity_id
_entity_poly.type
_entity_poly.pdbx_seq_one_letter_code
_entity_poly.pdbx_strand_id
1 'polypeptide(L)'
;MYELLKQEGRAKRGILHTVHGDIQTPVFMNVGTVAAIKGAVSTEDLEQIKCQVELSNTYHLHVRTGDKLIREVGGLHKFMSWNRPILTDSGGFQVFSLAGLRKIKEEGVYFHSHIDGAKIFMGPEESMQIQSNLGSTIAMAFDECAPALADRSYVEASVARTTRWLERCKTKMQQLNAEEGTVNRHQMLFGINQGAIYSDIRIDHAKRISELDLDGYAVGGLAVGETHEEMYHILDETVSYLPLHKPTYLMGVGTPANILEGVERGVDFFDCVYPTRNGRHGHVYTNQGKINLFNQKYEKDMRPIEEGCGCPTCRRYSRAYVRHLLKAKEMLGMRLCVLHNLYFYNTMMEEIRDAIDEGRFHSYKEEKLYGMGQINREKEKQNG
;
A
#
# COMPACT_ATOMS: atom_id res chain seq x y z
N MET A 1 13.58 0.43 13.78
CA MET A 1 14.68 1.23 13.14
C MET A 1 14.86 0.74 11.71
N TYR A 2 15.08 1.64 10.75
CA TYR A 2 15.35 1.27 9.35
C TYR A 2 16.87 1.15 9.12
N GLU A 3 17.29 0.03 8.57
CA GLU A 3 18.66 -0.25 8.20
C GLU A 3 18.78 -0.29 6.67
N LEU A 4 19.54 0.65 6.08
CA LEU A 4 19.84 0.66 4.65
C LEU A 4 21.02 -0.28 4.39
N LEU A 5 20.79 -1.38 3.65
CA LEU A 5 21.80 -2.40 3.36
C LEU A 5 22.57 -2.10 2.07
N LYS A 6 21.84 -1.68 1.02
CA LYS A 6 22.43 -1.41 -0.30
C LYS A 6 21.62 -0.38 -1.07
N GLN A 7 22.26 0.30 -2.00
CA GLN A 7 21.66 1.26 -2.90
C GLN A 7 22.22 1.05 -4.33
N GLU A 8 21.32 1.08 -5.31
CA GLU A 8 21.66 1.10 -6.74
C GLU A 8 20.95 2.28 -7.40
N GLY A 9 21.68 3.33 -7.79
CA GLY A 9 21.05 4.61 -8.12
C GLY A 9 20.27 5.16 -6.93
N ARG A 10 18.95 5.35 -7.08
CA ARG A 10 18.05 5.71 -5.98
C ARG A 10 17.31 4.53 -5.37
N ALA A 11 17.33 3.36 -6.03
CA ALA A 11 16.71 2.15 -5.50
C ALA A 11 17.42 1.70 -4.22
N LYS A 12 16.63 1.40 -3.18
CA LYS A 12 17.12 1.05 -1.84
C LYS A 12 16.78 -0.39 -1.49
N ARG A 13 17.73 -1.07 -0.88
CA ARG A 13 17.57 -2.37 -0.22
C ARG A 13 17.77 -2.17 1.28
N GLY A 14 16.76 -2.45 2.09
CA GLY A 14 16.84 -2.23 3.52
C GLY A 14 16.00 -3.21 4.35
N ILE A 15 16.05 -3.01 5.67
CA ILE A 15 15.25 -3.73 6.65
C ILE A 15 14.61 -2.72 7.59
N LEU A 16 13.30 -2.80 7.78
CA LEU A 16 12.61 -2.10 8.86
C LEU A 16 12.38 -3.08 10.01
N HIS A 17 13.14 -2.90 11.10
CA HIS A 17 12.99 -3.69 12.32
C HIS A 17 11.77 -3.24 13.10
N THR A 18 10.86 -4.17 13.41
CA THR A 18 9.62 -3.89 14.15
C THR A 18 9.41 -4.90 15.29
N VAL A 19 8.49 -4.60 16.19
CA VAL A 19 8.12 -5.51 17.29
C VAL A 19 7.38 -6.77 16.83
N HIS A 20 6.87 -6.77 15.59
CA HIS A 20 6.19 -7.93 15.00
C HIS A 20 7.02 -8.62 13.92
N GLY A 21 8.33 -8.40 13.91
CA GLY A 21 9.29 -8.96 12.96
C GLY A 21 9.82 -7.94 11.96
N ASP A 22 10.83 -8.36 11.22
CA ASP A 22 11.53 -7.53 10.24
C ASP A 22 10.79 -7.47 8.92
N ILE A 23 10.80 -6.28 8.30
CA ILE A 23 10.26 -6.06 6.96
C ILE A 23 11.42 -5.82 6.01
N GLN A 24 11.61 -6.75 5.06
CA GLN A 24 12.59 -6.61 3.99
C GLN A 24 12.06 -5.68 2.91
N THR A 25 12.75 -4.59 2.63
CA THR A 25 12.35 -3.60 1.62
C THR A 25 13.19 -3.69 0.35
N PRO A 26 12.64 -3.35 -0.83
CA PRO A 26 11.26 -2.93 -1.10
C PRO A 26 10.22 -4.01 -0.81
N VAL A 27 8.99 -3.60 -0.45
CA VAL A 27 7.91 -4.50 -0.06
C VAL A 27 6.55 -4.06 -0.62
N PHE A 28 5.71 -5.03 -0.95
CA PHE A 28 4.29 -4.82 -1.26
C PHE A 28 3.43 -5.25 -0.08
N MET A 29 2.58 -4.37 0.42
CA MET A 29 1.65 -4.63 1.51
C MET A 29 0.33 -5.16 0.95
N ASN A 30 -0.08 -6.33 1.41
CA ASN A 30 -1.32 -6.95 0.95
C ASN A 30 -2.53 -6.32 1.67
N VAL A 31 -3.48 -5.75 0.90
CA VAL A 31 -4.57 -4.93 1.45
C VAL A 31 -5.73 -5.78 1.97
N GLY A 32 -5.90 -5.79 3.29
CA GLY A 32 -6.99 -6.41 4.02
C GLY A 32 -7.93 -5.39 4.65
N THR A 33 -8.85 -4.83 3.89
CA THR A 33 -9.72 -3.71 4.24
C THR A 33 -10.38 -3.80 5.62
N VAL A 34 -10.84 -4.98 6.02
CA VAL A 34 -11.56 -5.22 7.30
C VAL A 34 -10.96 -6.42 8.05
N ALA A 35 -9.66 -6.38 8.30
CA ALA A 35 -8.89 -7.48 8.89
C ALA A 35 -8.98 -8.78 8.06
N ALA A 36 -9.18 -8.64 6.76
CA ALA A 36 -9.24 -9.75 5.81
C ALA A 36 -9.06 -9.27 4.38
N ILE A 37 -8.35 -10.03 3.57
CA ILE A 37 -8.18 -9.74 2.16
C ILE A 37 -9.41 -10.21 1.37
N LYS A 38 -10.00 -9.30 0.59
CA LYS A 38 -11.14 -9.62 -0.28
C LYS A 38 -10.76 -10.71 -1.29
N GLY A 39 -11.54 -11.79 -1.30
CA GLY A 39 -11.28 -12.97 -2.12
C GLY A 39 -11.06 -14.23 -1.28
N ALA A 40 -11.50 -14.20 -0.01
CA ALA A 40 -11.47 -15.33 0.93
C ALA A 40 -10.03 -15.85 1.17
N VAL A 41 -9.09 -14.94 1.37
CA VAL A 41 -7.70 -15.25 1.71
C VAL A 41 -7.55 -15.28 3.23
N SER A 42 -7.13 -16.40 3.77
CA SER A 42 -6.86 -16.58 5.21
C SER A 42 -5.45 -16.10 5.57
N THR A 43 -5.16 -16.02 6.86
CA THR A 43 -3.81 -15.72 7.37
C THR A 43 -2.81 -16.83 7.00
N GLU A 44 -3.23 -18.10 6.98
CA GLU A 44 -2.42 -19.20 6.46
C GLU A 44 -2.08 -19.02 4.97
N ASP A 45 -3.05 -18.55 4.17
CA ASP A 45 -2.79 -18.22 2.77
C ASP A 45 -1.78 -17.08 2.65
N LEU A 46 -1.86 -16.05 3.52
CA LEU A 46 -0.90 -14.94 3.52
C LEU A 46 0.54 -15.42 3.78
N GLU A 47 0.72 -16.40 4.65
CA GLU A 47 2.03 -17.01 4.88
C GLU A 47 2.54 -17.74 3.63
N GLN A 48 1.66 -18.53 2.98
CA GLN A 48 2.00 -19.29 1.77
C GLN A 48 2.32 -18.39 0.56
N ILE A 49 1.72 -17.22 0.48
CA ILE A 49 2.00 -16.23 -0.58
C ILE A 49 3.11 -15.25 -0.21
N LYS A 50 3.88 -15.52 0.85
CA LYS A 50 5.05 -14.74 1.26
C LYS A 50 4.73 -13.31 1.68
N CYS A 51 3.54 -13.04 2.20
CA CYS A 51 3.16 -11.74 2.72
C CYS A 51 4.04 -11.37 3.92
N GLN A 52 4.71 -10.22 3.88
CA GLN A 52 5.47 -9.71 5.01
C GLN A 52 4.65 -8.74 5.86
N VAL A 53 3.84 -7.91 5.20
CA VAL A 53 3.05 -6.85 5.84
C VAL A 53 1.62 -6.88 5.30
N GLU A 54 0.67 -6.91 6.18
CA GLU A 54 -0.74 -6.70 5.86
C GLU A 54 -1.12 -5.24 6.10
N LEU A 55 -1.96 -4.66 5.23
CA LEU A 55 -2.51 -3.33 5.41
C LEU A 55 -4.00 -3.40 5.73
N SER A 56 -4.39 -2.90 6.90
CA SER A 56 -5.78 -2.81 7.35
C SER A 56 -6.30 -1.36 7.34
N ASN A 57 -7.58 -1.17 7.01
CA ASN A 57 -8.18 0.16 6.92
C ASN A 57 -8.82 0.61 8.22
N THR A 58 -8.27 1.65 8.82
CA THR A 58 -8.71 2.26 10.08
C THR A 58 -10.18 2.65 10.09
N TYR A 59 -10.63 3.40 9.08
CA TYR A 59 -12.03 3.83 8.98
C TYR A 59 -13.00 2.66 8.93
N HIS A 60 -12.74 1.68 8.07
CA HIS A 60 -13.62 0.52 7.91
C HIS A 60 -13.72 -0.34 9.18
N LEU A 61 -12.61 -0.52 9.89
CA LEU A 61 -12.59 -1.26 11.15
C LEU A 61 -13.31 -0.49 12.27
N HIS A 62 -13.12 0.83 12.33
CA HIS A 62 -13.81 1.69 13.30
C HIS A 62 -15.33 1.63 13.16
N VAL A 63 -15.85 1.79 11.92
CA VAL A 63 -17.30 1.89 11.70
C VAL A 63 -18.04 0.55 11.61
N ARG A 64 -17.33 -0.57 11.38
CA ARG A 64 -17.95 -1.91 11.26
C ARG A 64 -17.84 -2.71 12.53
N THR A 65 -16.62 -3.07 12.90
CA THR A 65 -16.33 -3.92 14.05
C THR A 65 -16.24 -3.08 15.32
N GLY A 66 -15.67 -1.89 15.23
CA GLY A 66 -15.35 -1.01 16.35
C GLY A 66 -13.94 -1.28 16.91
N ASP A 67 -13.13 -0.25 16.90
CA ASP A 67 -11.74 -0.31 17.40
C ASP A 67 -11.65 -0.64 18.88
N LYS A 68 -12.64 -0.23 19.69
CA LYS A 68 -12.70 -0.54 21.13
C LYS A 68 -12.86 -2.05 21.37
N LEU A 69 -13.74 -2.71 20.61
CA LEU A 69 -13.90 -4.17 20.68
C LEU A 69 -12.59 -4.87 20.29
N ILE A 70 -11.93 -4.40 19.22
CA ILE A 70 -10.65 -4.97 18.79
C ILE A 70 -9.59 -4.80 19.88
N ARG A 71 -9.56 -3.65 20.57
CA ARG A 71 -8.68 -3.42 21.74
C ARG A 71 -8.96 -4.44 22.85
N GLU A 72 -10.23 -4.65 23.22
CA GLU A 72 -10.65 -5.58 24.28
C GLU A 72 -10.19 -7.02 24.04
N VAL A 73 -10.17 -7.46 22.78
CA VAL A 73 -9.70 -8.81 22.39
C VAL A 73 -8.18 -8.87 22.19
N GLY A 74 -7.46 -7.76 22.37
CA GLY A 74 -5.99 -7.68 22.36
C GLY A 74 -5.36 -7.24 21.05
N GLY A 75 -6.11 -6.48 20.21
CA GLY A 75 -5.65 -5.87 18.97
C GLY A 75 -5.82 -6.73 17.73
N LEU A 76 -5.52 -6.14 16.55
CA LEU A 76 -5.70 -6.80 15.25
C LEU A 76 -4.92 -8.09 15.11
N HIS A 77 -3.69 -8.16 15.60
CA HIS A 77 -2.85 -9.34 15.50
C HIS A 77 -3.54 -10.58 16.12
N LYS A 78 -4.10 -10.43 17.32
CA LYS A 78 -4.88 -11.51 17.95
C LYS A 78 -6.21 -11.73 17.27
N PHE A 79 -6.90 -10.65 16.91
CA PHE A 79 -8.24 -10.72 16.30
C PHE A 79 -8.25 -11.50 15.00
N MET A 80 -7.24 -11.33 14.15
CA MET A 80 -7.14 -12.00 12.85
C MET A 80 -6.15 -13.17 12.82
N SER A 81 -5.53 -13.52 13.95
CA SER A 81 -4.50 -14.57 14.06
C SER A 81 -3.33 -14.35 13.08
N TRP A 82 -2.80 -13.13 13.07
CA TRP A 82 -1.68 -12.71 12.23
C TRP A 82 -0.52 -12.21 13.07
N ASN A 83 0.67 -12.82 12.94
CA ASN A 83 1.81 -12.54 13.80
C ASN A 83 2.89 -11.65 13.16
N ARG A 84 2.71 -11.26 11.88
CA ARG A 84 3.65 -10.40 11.17
C ARG A 84 3.17 -8.94 11.19
N PRO A 85 4.00 -7.98 10.75
CA PRO A 85 3.64 -6.57 10.74
C PRO A 85 2.30 -6.26 10.07
N ILE A 86 1.58 -5.29 10.66
CA ILE A 86 0.36 -4.69 10.12
C ILE A 86 0.59 -3.18 10.03
N LEU A 87 0.30 -2.59 8.87
CA LEU A 87 0.16 -1.16 8.72
C LEU A 87 -1.33 -0.79 8.74
N THR A 88 -1.71 0.22 9.50
CA THR A 88 -3.05 0.82 9.41
C THR A 88 -2.96 2.16 8.70
N ASP A 89 -3.87 2.38 7.72
CA ASP A 89 -3.99 3.70 7.10
C ASP A 89 -4.55 4.74 8.09
N SER A 90 -4.52 6.02 7.72
CA SER A 90 -5.01 7.10 8.58
C SER A 90 -6.54 7.14 8.73
N GLY A 91 -7.26 6.49 7.82
CA GLY A 91 -8.71 6.68 7.63
C GLY A 91 -9.06 7.95 6.83
N GLY A 92 -8.12 8.85 6.61
CA GLY A 92 -8.32 10.13 5.93
C GLY A 92 -8.84 9.98 4.51
N PHE A 93 -8.20 9.16 3.69
CA PHE A 93 -8.63 8.95 2.29
C PHE A 93 -10.07 8.43 2.19
N GLN A 94 -10.51 7.51 3.06
CA GLN A 94 -11.87 6.99 3.05
C GLN A 94 -12.87 8.07 3.45
N VAL A 95 -12.53 8.93 4.41
CA VAL A 95 -13.31 10.10 4.77
C VAL A 95 -13.44 11.06 3.59
N PHE A 96 -12.39 11.25 2.80
CA PHE A 96 -12.40 12.12 1.62
C PHE A 96 -13.11 11.49 0.42
N SER A 97 -12.99 10.19 0.20
CA SER A 97 -13.53 9.50 -0.98
C SER A 97 -14.96 9.00 -0.83
N LEU A 98 -15.39 8.62 0.38
CA LEU A 98 -16.70 7.99 0.63
C LEU A 98 -17.75 8.95 1.18
N ALA A 99 -17.35 10.07 1.78
CA ALA A 99 -18.27 11.01 2.38
C ALA A 99 -18.78 12.02 1.37
N GLY A 100 -20.02 11.88 0.90
CA GLY A 100 -20.65 12.83 -0.04
C GLY A 100 -20.84 14.25 0.54
N LEU A 101 -21.04 14.37 1.86
CA LEU A 101 -21.10 15.63 2.60
C LEU A 101 -20.11 15.57 3.75
N ARG A 102 -19.02 16.31 3.61
CA ARG A 102 -17.98 16.45 4.63
C ARG A 102 -17.72 17.92 4.92
N LYS A 103 -17.37 18.23 6.16
CA LYS A 103 -16.95 19.56 6.59
C LYS A 103 -15.56 19.46 7.20
N ILE A 104 -14.58 19.98 6.46
CA ILE A 104 -13.19 20.04 6.91
C ILE A 104 -13.00 21.29 7.74
N LYS A 105 -12.40 21.15 8.91
CA LYS A 105 -12.03 22.23 9.81
C LYS A 105 -10.62 22.02 10.33
N GLU A 106 -10.10 22.97 11.09
CA GLU A 106 -8.78 22.85 11.69
C GLU A 106 -8.69 21.70 12.72
N GLU A 107 -9.77 21.48 13.48
CA GLU A 107 -9.82 20.39 14.45
C GLU A 107 -9.87 19.00 13.82
N GLY A 108 -10.44 18.85 12.61
CA GLY A 108 -10.63 17.57 11.92
C GLY A 108 -11.77 17.62 10.91
N VAL A 109 -12.35 16.47 10.59
CA VAL A 109 -13.39 16.32 9.57
C VAL A 109 -14.66 15.77 10.17
N TYR A 110 -15.78 16.46 9.90
CA TYR A 110 -17.14 16.00 10.21
C TYR A 110 -17.76 15.40 8.95
N PHE A 111 -18.29 14.19 9.05
CA PHE A 111 -18.89 13.48 7.92
C PHE A 111 -19.95 12.49 8.41
N HIS A 112 -20.61 11.79 7.46
CA HIS A 112 -21.61 10.77 7.76
C HIS A 112 -21.08 9.39 7.36
N SER A 113 -21.29 8.40 8.25
CA SER A 113 -20.99 7.00 7.97
C SER A 113 -21.76 6.54 6.71
N HIS A 114 -21.05 5.89 5.80
CA HIS A 114 -21.67 5.28 4.62
C HIS A 114 -22.48 4.01 4.91
N ILE A 115 -22.46 3.54 6.17
CA ILE A 115 -23.15 2.32 6.59
C ILE A 115 -24.54 2.65 7.12
N ASP A 116 -24.64 3.59 8.04
CA ASP A 116 -25.85 3.90 8.80
C ASP A 116 -26.21 5.39 8.83
N GLY A 117 -25.40 6.24 8.18
CA GLY A 117 -25.61 7.68 8.15
C GLY A 117 -25.30 8.40 9.46
N ALA A 118 -24.74 7.73 10.47
CA ALA A 118 -24.37 8.35 11.73
C ALA A 118 -23.34 9.47 11.52
N LYS A 119 -23.45 10.57 12.28
CA LYS A 119 -22.44 11.63 12.27
C LYS A 119 -21.18 11.16 12.96
N ILE A 120 -20.06 11.30 12.27
CA ILE A 120 -18.74 10.95 12.76
C ILE A 120 -17.85 12.18 12.70
N PHE A 121 -17.02 12.35 13.73
CA PHE A 121 -15.88 13.26 13.74
C PHE A 121 -14.60 12.41 13.72
N MET A 122 -13.65 12.80 12.90
CA MET A 122 -12.32 12.21 12.85
C MET A 122 -11.29 13.31 12.65
N GLY A 123 -10.37 13.42 13.57
CA GLY A 123 -9.22 14.31 13.52
C GLY A 123 -7.94 13.53 13.82
N PRO A 124 -6.82 14.24 13.96
CA PRO A 124 -5.53 13.62 14.28
C PRO A 124 -5.56 12.75 15.52
N GLU A 125 -6.12 13.25 16.62
CA GLU A 125 -6.16 12.53 17.89
C GLU A 125 -7.07 11.31 17.85
N GLU A 126 -8.24 11.40 17.18
CA GLU A 126 -9.17 10.29 17.01
C GLU A 126 -8.55 9.21 16.12
N SER A 127 -7.91 9.59 15.02
CA SER A 127 -7.24 8.62 14.14
C SER A 127 -6.13 7.88 14.88
N MET A 128 -5.28 8.59 15.62
CA MET A 128 -4.23 7.95 16.42
C MET A 128 -4.80 7.05 17.52
N GLN A 129 -5.88 7.49 18.20
CA GLN A 129 -6.55 6.66 19.22
C GLN A 129 -7.12 5.37 18.64
N ILE A 130 -7.77 5.45 17.47
CA ILE A 130 -8.32 4.28 16.79
C ILE A 130 -7.19 3.32 16.39
N GLN A 131 -6.13 3.81 15.75
CA GLN A 131 -4.99 2.98 15.34
C GLN A 131 -4.25 2.35 16.54
N SER A 132 -4.16 3.07 17.65
CA SER A 132 -3.63 2.54 18.93
C SER A 132 -4.51 1.44 19.50
N ASN A 133 -5.84 1.58 19.43
CA ASN A 133 -6.79 0.53 19.83
C ASN A 133 -6.67 -0.71 18.94
N LEU A 134 -6.47 -0.52 17.63
CA LEU A 134 -6.19 -1.59 16.67
C LEU A 134 -4.85 -2.29 16.95
N GLY A 135 -3.87 -1.56 17.51
CA GLY A 135 -2.56 -2.09 17.88
C GLY A 135 -1.68 -2.47 16.70
N SER A 136 -1.80 -1.77 15.56
CA SER A 136 -0.96 -2.02 14.39
C SER A 136 0.52 -1.79 14.67
N THR A 137 1.38 -2.32 13.82
CA THR A 137 2.83 -2.12 13.89
C THR A 137 3.21 -0.72 13.46
N ILE A 138 2.59 -0.26 12.35
CA ILE A 138 2.82 1.05 11.74
C ILE A 138 1.46 1.75 11.61
N ALA A 139 1.37 2.98 12.10
CA ALA A 139 0.24 3.87 11.95
C ALA A 139 0.57 4.99 10.96
N MET A 140 -0.39 5.35 10.10
CA MET A 140 -0.28 6.51 9.23
C MET A 140 -0.84 7.76 9.91
N ALA A 141 -0.15 8.88 9.78
CA ALA A 141 -0.66 10.16 10.27
C ALA A 141 -1.94 10.56 9.52
N PHE A 142 -2.86 11.23 10.24
CA PHE A 142 -4.08 11.75 9.63
C PHE A 142 -3.75 12.96 8.74
N ASP A 143 -4.21 12.93 7.50
CA ASP A 143 -3.88 13.89 6.46
C ASP A 143 -5.10 14.34 5.66
N GLU A 144 -4.96 15.42 4.92
CA GLU A 144 -5.94 15.88 3.93
C GLU A 144 -5.41 15.60 2.52
N CYS A 145 -6.05 14.65 1.83
CA CYS A 145 -5.77 14.36 0.43
C CYS A 145 -6.56 15.33 -0.47
N ALA A 146 -5.89 16.37 -0.95
CA ALA A 146 -6.49 17.30 -1.92
C ALA A 146 -6.69 16.60 -3.27
N PRO A 147 -7.76 16.93 -4.04
CA PRO A 147 -7.92 16.46 -5.42
C PRO A 147 -6.71 16.83 -6.29
N ALA A 148 -6.34 15.97 -7.25
CA ALA A 148 -5.16 16.20 -8.11
C ALA A 148 -5.23 17.54 -8.89
N LEU A 149 -6.43 17.94 -9.32
CA LEU A 149 -6.69 19.17 -10.07
C LEU A 149 -7.24 20.31 -9.21
N ALA A 150 -7.01 20.27 -7.90
CA ALA A 150 -7.45 21.37 -7.03
C ALA A 150 -6.64 22.65 -7.27
N ASP A 151 -7.27 23.82 -7.05
CA ASP A 151 -6.59 25.09 -7.17
C ASP A 151 -5.40 25.18 -6.21
N ARG A 152 -4.33 25.83 -6.67
CA ARG A 152 -3.08 25.96 -5.92
C ARG A 152 -3.29 26.49 -4.50
N SER A 153 -4.08 27.54 -4.35
CA SER A 153 -4.37 28.15 -3.03
C SER A 153 -5.06 27.16 -2.05
N TYR A 154 -5.93 26.29 -2.57
CA TYR A 154 -6.54 25.24 -1.78
C TYR A 154 -5.49 24.20 -1.35
N VAL A 155 -4.62 23.78 -2.29
CA VAL A 155 -3.56 22.79 -2.01
C VAL A 155 -2.59 23.35 -0.95
N GLU A 156 -2.16 24.60 -1.04
CA GLU A 156 -1.31 25.27 -0.04
C GLU A 156 -1.95 25.25 1.36
N ALA A 157 -3.24 25.61 1.44
CA ALA A 157 -3.98 25.59 2.71
C ALA A 157 -4.15 24.14 3.27
N SER A 158 -4.41 23.16 2.40
CA SER A 158 -4.54 21.75 2.76
C SER A 158 -3.22 21.18 3.28
N VAL A 159 -2.11 21.45 2.60
CA VAL A 159 -0.77 21.02 3.00
C VAL A 159 -0.35 21.63 4.34
N ALA A 160 -0.60 22.93 4.54
CA ALA A 160 -0.33 23.60 5.80
C ALA A 160 -1.15 23.00 6.97
N ARG A 161 -2.40 22.60 6.72
CA ARG A 161 -3.25 21.89 7.69
C ARG A 161 -2.71 20.49 7.96
N THR A 162 -2.34 19.74 6.93
CA THR A 162 -1.75 18.40 7.05
C THR A 162 -0.49 18.44 7.90
N THR A 163 0.36 19.44 7.76
CA THR A 163 1.56 19.61 8.61
C THR A 163 1.18 19.75 10.08
N ARG A 164 0.24 20.66 10.41
CA ARG A 164 -0.23 20.84 11.81
C ARG A 164 -0.91 19.58 12.37
N TRP A 165 -1.66 18.87 11.53
CA TRP A 165 -2.27 17.59 11.90
C TRP A 165 -1.21 16.52 12.18
N LEU A 166 -0.13 16.49 11.41
CA LEU A 166 0.98 15.56 11.63
C LEU A 166 1.67 15.80 12.99
N GLU A 167 1.89 17.06 13.38
CA GLU A 167 2.44 17.42 14.70
C GLU A 167 1.53 16.94 15.84
N ARG A 168 0.21 17.10 15.68
CA ARG A 168 -0.80 16.59 16.62
C ARG A 168 -0.80 15.05 16.67
N CYS A 169 -0.73 14.37 15.52
CA CYS A 169 -0.60 12.92 15.44
C CYS A 169 0.63 12.43 16.19
N LYS A 170 1.79 13.06 15.96
CA LYS A 170 3.06 12.71 16.65
C LYS A 170 2.91 12.86 18.17
N THR A 171 2.39 13.96 18.63
CA THR A 171 2.17 14.23 20.07
C THR A 171 1.24 13.18 20.68
N LYS A 172 0.09 12.93 20.02
CA LYS A 172 -0.88 11.93 20.51
C LYS A 172 -0.30 10.52 20.50
N MET A 173 0.46 10.13 19.47
CA MET A 173 1.11 8.81 19.40
C MET A 173 2.11 8.61 20.54
N GLN A 174 2.92 9.63 20.85
CA GLN A 174 3.86 9.57 21.96
C GLN A 174 3.15 9.37 23.31
N GLN A 175 2.03 10.06 23.53
CA GLN A 175 1.19 9.88 24.72
C GLN A 175 0.68 8.43 24.82
N LEU A 176 0.07 7.92 23.73
CA LEU A 176 -0.50 6.58 23.68
C LEU A 176 0.56 5.49 23.89
N ASN A 177 1.73 5.64 23.30
CA ASN A 177 2.83 4.70 23.48
C ASN A 177 3.41 4.71 24.93
N ALA A 178 3.21 5.79 25.67
CA ALA A 178 3.60 5.89 27.08
C ALA A 178 2.53 5.32 28.05
N GLU A 179 1.26 5.21 27.62
CA GLU A 179 0.16 4.74 28.47
C GLU A 179 0.25 3.25 28.76
N GLU A 180 0.01 2.85 30.03
CA GLU A 180 -0.15 1.45 30.40
C GLU A 180 -1.44 0.88 29.81
N GLY A 181 -1.39 -0.38 29.36
CA GLY A 181 -2.55 -1.06 28.75
C GLY A 181 -2.80 -0.70 27.28
N THR A 182 -1.91 0.08 26.64
CA THR A 182 -1.90 0.23 25.18
C THR A 182 -1.51 -1.10 24.52
N VAL A 183 -2.25 -1.49 23.49
CA VAL A 183 -2.08 -2.78 22.79
C VAL A 183 -0.66 -2.94 22.25
N ASN A 184 -0.15 -1.90 21.57
CA ASN A 184 1.22 -1.85 21.08
C ASN A 184 1.89 -0.53 21.49
N ARG A 185 2.75 -0.56 22.48
CA ARG A 185 3.50 0.61 22.99
C ARG A 185 4.71 1.01 22.14
N HIS A 186 4.97 0.27 21.07
CA HIS A 186 6.05 0.52 20.10
C HIS A 186 5.49 0.76 18.70
N GLN A 187 4.27 1.28 18.61
CA GLN A 187 3.66 1.60 17.34
C GLN A 187 4.44 2.72 16.65
N MET A 188 4.83 2.47 15.39
CA MET A 188 5.56 3.43 14.56
C MET A 188 4.60 4.42 13.91
N LEU A 189 5.07 5.64 13.63
CA LEU A 189 4.32 6.68 12.93
C LEU A 189 4.98 7.04 11.62
N PHE A 190 4.23 6.92 10.51
CA PHE A 190 4.63 7.43 9.20
C PHE A 190 3.88 8.71 8.87
N GLY A 191 4.62 9.76 8.48
CA GLY A 191 4.06 11.02 7.99
C GLY A 191 3.73 10.94 6.50
N ILE A 192 2.81 11.80 6.03
CA ILE A 192 2.36 11.79 4.64
C ILE A 192 2.69 13.12 3.97
N ASN A 193 3.51 13.07 2.91
CA ASN A 193 3.74 14.20 2.01
C ASN A 193 2.52 14.37 1.09
N GLN A 194 1.99 15.60 1.05
CA GLN A 194 0.90 16.02 0.18
C GLN A 194 1.32 17.21 -0.67
N GLY A 195 0.54 17.58 -1.69
CA GLY A 195 0.82 18.73 -2.57
C GLY A 195 0.21 18.61 -3.96
N ALA A 196 -0.71 17.65 -4.18
CA ALA A 196 -1.33 17.37 -5.48
C ALA A 196 -0.24 17.21 -6.57
N ILE A 197 -0.36 17.90 -7.71
CA ILE A 197 0.62 17.87 -8.81
C ILE A 197 1.66 19.00 -8.75
N TYR A 198 1.71 19.79 -7.67
CA TYR A 198 2.61 20.94 -7.54
C TYR A 198 3.93 20.51 -6.88
N SER A 199 5.00 20.33 -7.67
CA SER A 199 6.32 19.89 -7.20
C SER A 199 6.91 20.78 -6.13
N ASP A 200 6.83 22.10 -6.27
CA ASP A 200 7.37 23.05 -5.30
C ASP A 200 6.70 22.96 -3.94
N ILE A 201 5.36 22.79 -3.90
CA ILE A 201 4.60 22.56 -2.67
C ILE A 201 5.01 21.25 -2.02
N ARG A 202 5.17 20.17 -2.81
CA ARG A 202 5.61 18.86 -2.31
C ARG A 202 7.03 18.89 -1.76
N ILE A 203 7.95 19.56 -2.43
CA ILE A 203 9.34 19.73 -1.97
C ILE A 203 9.37 20.47 -0.63
N ASP A 204 8.66 21.59 -0.54
CA ASP A 204 8.60 22.38 0.71
C ASP A 204 7.98 21.54 1.85
N HIS A 205 6.89 20.83 1.57
CA HIS A 205 6.25 19.95 2.55
C HIS A 205 7.16 18.77 2.94
N ALA A 206 7.87 18.13 1.98
CA ALA A 206 8.81 17.05 2.28
C ALA A 206 9.91 17.51 3.26
N LYS A 207 10.47 18.70 3.04
CA LYS A 207 11.46 19.29 3.96
C LYS A 207 10.90 19.49 5.36
N ARG A 208 9.70 20.09 5.46
CA ARG A 208 9.06 20.37 6.76
C ARG A 208 8.75 19.10 7.55
N ILE A 209 8.15 18.09 6.91
CA ILE A 209 7.82 16.86 7.63
C ILE A 209 9.07 16.05 8.00
N SER A 210 10.15 16.16 7.24
CA SER A 210 11.42 15.51 7.54
C SER A 210 12.06 16.02 8.84
N GLU A 211 11.81 17.28 9.22
CA GLU A 211 12.28 17.87 10.49
C GLU A 211 11.62 17.24 11.72
N LEU A 212 10.49 16.55 11.54
CA LEU A 212 9.78 15.92 12.64
C LEU A 212 10.39 14.57 13.08
N ASP A 213 11.39 14.04 12.39
CA ASP A 213 12.07 12.77 12.69
C ASP A 213 11.08 11.64 13.02
N LEU A 214 10.30 11.23 12.01
CA LEU A 214 9.34 10.14 12.11
C LEU A 214 9.99 8.79 11.79
N ASP A 215 9.26 7.69 12.01
CA ASP A 215 9.74 6.34 11.69
C ASP A 215 9.79 6.05 10.19
N GLY A 216 8.98 6.76 9.39
CA GLY A 216 8.95 6.68 7.95
C GLY A 216 8.11 7.79 7.32
N TYR A 217 8.15 7.87 5.99
CA TYR A 217 7.48 8.93 5.23
C TYR A 217 6.76 8.34 4.02
N ALA A 218 5.54 8.81 3.79
CA ALA A 218 4.77 8.41 2.63
C ALA A 218 4.60 9.58 1.64
N VAL A 219 4.45 9.25 0.37
CA VAL A 219 3.97 10.16 -0.69
C VAL A 219 2.52 9.80 -0.96
N GLY A 220 1.62 10.65 -0.52
CA GLY A 220 0.18 10.50 -0.69
C GLY A 220 -0.38 11.37 -1.80
N GLY A 221 -1.68 11.21 -2.11
CA GLY A 221 -2.40 12.03 -3.09
C GLY A 221 -1.90 11.88 -4.53
N LEU A 222 -1.35 10.73 -4.86
CA LEU A 222 -1.03 10.29 -6.22
C LEU A 222 -1.89 9.07 -6.59
N ALA A 223 -1.94 8.71 -7.89
CA ALA A 223 -2.86 7.70 -8.45
C ALA A 223 -4.35 8.04 -8.20
N VAL A 224 -4.69 9.33 -8.19
CA VAL A 224 -6.04 9.87 -7.97
C VAL A 224 -6.56 10.68 -9.15
N GLY A 225 -5.96 10.54 -10.34
CA GLY A 225 -6.42 11.17 -11.59
C GLY A 225 -5.34 11.74 -12.50
N GLU A 226 -4.10 11.85 -12.03
CA GLU A 226 -2.95 12.24 -12.84
C GLU A 226 -2.48 11.07 -13.73
N THR A 227 -1.66 11.39 -14.74
CA THR A 227 -1.01 10.39 -15.60
C THR A 227 0.15 9.70 -14.86
N HIS A 228 0.61 8.55 -15.39
CA HIS A 228 1.79 7.87 -14.83
C HIS A 228 3.04 8.74 -14.95
N GLU A 229 3.20 9.46 -16.07
CA GLU A 229 4.33 10.38 -16.29
C GLU A 229 4.34 11.51 -15.26
N GLU A 230 3.19 12.12 -14.96
CA GLU A 230 3.06 13.14 -13.92
C GLU A 230 3.41 12.56 -12.55
N MET A 231 2.91 11.37 -12.22
CA MET A 231 3.26 10.68 -10.96
C MET A 231 4.76 10.44 -10.86
N TYR A 232 5.42 9.95 -11.92
CA TYR A 232 6.87 9.69 -11.92
C TYR A 232 7.67 10.98 -11.79
N HIS A 233 7.25 12.04 -12.49
CA HIS A 233 7.86 13.36 -12.36
C HIS A 233 7.80 13.87 -10.90
N ILE A 234 6.64 13.78 -10.27
CA ILE A 234 6.48 14.16 -8.86
C ILE A 234 7.40 13.35 -7.94
N LEU A 235 7.54 12.05 -8.16
CA LEU A 235 8.45 11.22 -7.38
C LEU A 235 9.91 11.62 -7.59
N ASP A 236 10.31 11.92 -8.83
CA ASP A 236 11.65 12.39 -9.18
C ASP A 236 12.00 13.68 -8.43
N GLU A 237 11.06 14.62 -8.35
CA GLU A 237 11.24 15.91 -7.70
C GLU A 237 11.17 15.85 -6.17
N THR A 238 10.41 14.87 -5.59
CA THR A 238 10.04 14.92 -4.16
C THR A 238 10.84 13.97 -3.29
N VAL A 239 11.06 12.72 -3.76
CA VAL A 239 11.60 11.64 -2.89
C VAL A 239 13.00 11.95 -2.37
N SER A 240 13.81 12.67 -3.13
CA SER A 240 15.18 13.09 -2.71
C SER A 240 15.21 14.03 -1.50
N TYR A 241 14.08 14.67 -1.16
CA TYR A 241 13.96 15.54 0.02
C TYR A 241 13.43 14.80 1.26
N LEU A 242 13.07 13.53 1.14
CA LEU A 242 12.76 12.67 2.28
C LEU A 242 14.05 12.02 2.82
N PRO A 243 14.13 11.70 4.12
CA PRO A 243 15.34 11.15 4.72
C PRO A 243 15.72 9.79 4.15
N LEU A 244 16.92 9.66 3.57
CA LEU A 244 17.41 8.43 2.95
C LEU A 244 17.44 7.22 3.92
N HIS A 245 17.71 7.49 5.21
CA HIS A 245 17.79 6.49 6.27
C HIS A 245 16.45 6.14 6.92
N LYS A 246 15.35 6.53 6.26
CA LYS A 246 13.98 6.19 6.64
C LYS A 246 13.26 5.54 5.45
N PRO A 247 12.29 4.66 5.68
CA PRO A 247 11.52 4.08 4.58
C PRO A 247 10.62 5.12 3.93
N THR A 248 10.50 5.01 2.60
CA THR A 248 9.59 5.82 1.78
C THR A 248 8.45 4.95 1.27
N TYR A 249 7.21 5.38 1.46
CA TYR A 249 6.01 4.65 1.06
C TYR A 249 5.21 5.43 0.00
N LEU A 250 4.95 4.82 -1.16
CA LEU A 250 4.06 5.36 -2.18
C LEU A 250 2.67 4.75 -2.02
N MET A 251 1.71 5.56 -1.59
CA MET A 251 0.38 5.12 -1.19
C MET A 251 -0.53 4.79 -2.39
N GLY A 252 -1.21 3.64 -2.32
CA GLY A 252 -2.22 3.25 -3.30
C GLY A 252 -1.69 2.82 -4.67
N VAL A 253 -0.38 2.64 -4.82
CA VAL A 253 0.29 2.30 -6.08
C VAL A 253 0.94 0.91 -5.98
N GLY A 254 0.79 -0.02 -6.93
CA GLY A 254 0.05 0.13 -8.16
C GLY A 254 0.19 -1.11 -9.04
N THR A 255 0.34 -0.90 -10.34
CA THR A 255 0.65 -1.98 -11.27
C THR A 255 2.10 -2.46 -11.10
N PRO A 256 2.46 -3.66 -11.59
CA PRO A 256 3.85 -4.09 -11.55
C PRO A 256 4.85 -3.08 -12.15
N ALA A 257 4.47 -2.41 -13.26
CA ALA A 257 5.28 -1.37 -13.87
C ALA A 257 5.46 -0.15 -12.93
N ASN A 258 4.38 0.32 -12.31
CA ASN A 258 4.47 1.45 -11.36
C ASN A 258 5.35 1.13 -10.15
N ILE A 259 5.34 -0.12 -9.68
CA ILE A 259 6.21 -0.57 -8.57
C ILE A 259 7.67 -0.50 -8.99
N LEU A 260 8.03 -1.05 -10.17
CA LEU A 260 9.39 -1.01 -10.69
C LEU A 260 9.89 0.43 -10.86
N GLU A 261 9.06 1.31 -11.42
CA GLU A 261 9.36 2.74 -11.57
C GLU A 261 9.48 3.47 -10.22
N GLY A 262 8.63 3.11 -9.24
CA GLY A 262 8.71 3.65 -7.88
C GLY A 262 9.98 3.24 -7.15
N VAL A 263 10.38 1.96 -7.24
CA VAL A 263 11.63 1.46 -6.63
C VAL A 263 12.84 2.18 -7.20
N GLU A 264 12.90 2.38 -8.53
CA GLU A 264 13.99 3.13 -9.18
C GLU A 264 14.12 4.56 -8.64
N ARG A 265 13.01 5.14 -8.16
CA ARG A 265 12.93 6.49 -7.56
C ARG A 265 13.11 6.53 -6.04
N GLY A 266 13.42 5.38 -5.42
CA GLY A 266 13.75 5.31 -4.00
C GLY A 266 12.57 4.98 -3.08
N VAL A 267 11.47 4.46 -3.62
CA VAL A 267 10.32 4.01 -2.83
C VAL A 267 10.55 2.59 -2.28
N ASP A 268 10.22 2.39 -1.01
CA ASP A 268 10.41 1.14 -0.27
C ASP A 268 9.12 0.35 -0.03
N PHE A 269 7.99 1.03 0.15
CA PHE A 269 6.70 0.43 0.51
C PHE A 269 5.65 0.76 -0.54
N PHE A 270 4.83 -0.23 -0.87
CA PHE A 270 3.73 -0.11 -1.83
C PHE A 270 2.50 -0.84 -1.31
N ASP A 271 1.33 -0.35 -1.67
CA ASP A 271 0.05 -1.06 -1.52
C ASP A 271 -0.83 -0.78 -2.74
N CYS A 272 -1.68 -1.72 -3.09
CA CYS A 272 -2.73 -1.48 -4.07
C CYS A 272 -3.81 -2.55 -3.99
N VAL A 273 -5.05 -2.17 -4.25
CA VAL A 273 -6.17 -3.13 -4.36
C VAL A 273 -6.21 -3.87 -5.70
N TYR A 274 -5.37 -3.50 -6.68
CA TYR A 274 -5.41 -4.10 -8.02
C TYR A 274 -5.21 -5.61 -8.05
N PRO A 275 -4.24 -6.20 -7.35
CA PRO A 275 -4.06 -7.66 -7.38
C PRO A 275 -5.33 -8.40 -6.99
N THR A 276 -5.95 -8.00 -5.89
CA THR A 276 -7.16 -8.63 -5.37
C THR A 276 -8.40 -8.29 -6.19
N ARG A 277 -8.55 -7.02 -6.62
CA ARG A 277 -9.67 -6.58 -7.45
C ARG A 277 -9.63 -7.30 -8.80
N ASN A 278 -8.50 -7.29 -9.50
CA ASN A 278 -8.33 -7.97 -10.78
C ASN A 278 -8.54 -9.49 -10.64
N GLY A 279 -7.97 -10.13 -9.62
CA GLY A 279 -8.13 -11.56 -9.35
C GLY A 279 -9.60 -11.96 -9.20
N ARG A 280 -10.38 -11.20 -8.43
CA ARG A 280 -11.82 -11.46 -8.27
C ARG A 280 -12.62 -11.34 -9.56
N HIS A 281 -12.08 -10.65 -10.57
CA HIS A 281 -12.67 -10.52 -11.90
C HIS A 281 -11.96 -11.40 -12.96
N GLY A 282 -11.21 -12.42 -12.52
CA GLY A 282 -10.56 -13.37 -13.41
C GLY A 282 -9.38 -12.81 -14.20
N HIS A 283 -8.88 -11.62 -13.86
CA HIS A 283 -7.67 -11.05 -14.43
C HIS A 283 -6.47 -11.38 -13.56
N VAL A 284 -5.49 -12.05 -14.14
CA VAL A 284 -4.29 -12.50 -13.42
C VAL A 284 -3.02 -11.96 -14.07
N TYR A 285 -2.01 -11.69 -13.24
CA TYR A 285 -0.72 -11.17 -13.68
C TYR A 285 0.26 -12.31 -13.93
N THR A 286 1.04 -12.19 -14.99
CA THR A 286 2.12 -13.11 -15.33
C THR A 286 3.35 -12.32 -15.79
N ASN A 287 4.51 -12.97 -15.88
CA ASN A 287 5.72 -12.36 -16.44
C ASN A 287 5.59 -12.02 -17.94
N GLN A 288 4.52 -12.49 -18.58
CA GLN A 288 4.16 -12.17 -19.97
C GLN A 288 2.98 -11.19 -20.08
N GLY A 289 2.67 -10.51 -18.98
CA GLY A 289 1.58 -9.53 -18.89
C GLY A 289 0.31 -10.08 -18.26
N LYS A 290 -0.73 -9.26 -18.29
CA LYS A 290 -2.03 -9.55 -17.67
C LYS A 290 -2.92 -10.35 -18.62
N ILE A 291 -3.48 -11.46 -18.15
CA ILE A 291 -4.41 -12.30 -18.90
C ILE A 291 -5.79 -12.35 -18.25
N ASN A 292 -6.84 -12.53 -19.06
CA ASN A 292 -8.21 -12.69 -18.60
C ASN A 292 -8.65 -14.14 -18.76
N LEU A 293 -8.81 -14.86 -17.64
CA LEU A 293 -9.16 -16.27 -17.64
C LEU A 293 -10.61 -16.56 -18.09
N PHE A 294 -11.46 -15.55 -18.24
CA PHE A 294 -12.78 -15.73 -18.88
C PHE A 294 -12.69 -16.02 -20.40
N ASN A 295 -11.55 -15.72 -21.04
CA ASN A 295 -11.38 -15.91 -22.48
C ASN A 295 -11.55 -17.38 -22.88
N GLN A 296 -12.21 -17.61 -24.01
CA GLN A 296 -12.54 -18.96 -24.51
C GLN A 296 -11.30 -19.81 -24.80
N LYS A 297 -10.20 -19.19 -25.20
CA LYS A 297 -8.93 -19.89 -25.46
C LYS A 297 -8.41 -20.74 -24.28
N TYR A 298 -8.85 -20.44 -23.06
CA TYR A 298 -8.45 -21.18 -21.84
C TYR A 298 -9.41 -22.31 -21.46
N GLU A 299 -10.45 -22.58 -22.25
CA GLU A 299 -11.48 -23.59 -21.93
C GLU A 299 -10.93 -25.01 -21.82
N LYS A 300 -9.92 -25.31 -22.63
CA LYS A 300 -9.24 -26.62 -22.66
C LYS A 300 -7.76 -26.54 -22.29
N ASP A 301 -7.32 -25.39 -21.74
CA ASP A 301 -5.91 -25.16 -21.39
C ASP A 301 -5.59 -25.78 -20.03
N MET A 302 -4.93 -26.94 -20.05
CA MET A 302 -4.56 -27.69 -18.86
C MET A 302 -3.27 -27.19 -18.20
N ARG A 303 -2.61 -26.17 -18.74
CA ARG A 303 -1.44 -25.55 -18.15
C ARG A 303 -1.83 -24.72 -16.92
N PRO A 304 -0.90 -24.49 -15.97
CA PRO A 304 -1.13 -23.55 -14.85
C PRO A 304 -1.33 -22.11 -15.36
N ILE A 305 -1.75 -21.19 -14.49
CA ILE A 305 -1.83 -19.76 -14.85
C ILE A 305 -0.48 -19.28 -15.40
N GLU A 306 0.61 -19.65 -14.74
CA GLU A 306 1.97 -19.37 -15.18
C GLU A 306 2.87 -20.57 -14.92
N GLU A 307 3.60 -21.03 -15.94
CA GLU A 307 4.54 -22.13 -15.81
C GLU A 307 5.74 -21.71 -14.96
N GLY A 308 6.21 -22.60 -14.09
CA GLY A 308 7.27 -22.29 -13.13
C GLY A 308 6.84 -21.49 -11.90
N CYS A 309 5.59 -20.99 -11.86
CA CYS A 309 5.09 -20.26 -10.71
C CYS A 309 4.86 -21.20 -9.51
N GLY A 310 5.48 -20.87 -8.36
CA GLY A 310 5.41 -21.64 -7.13
C GLY A 310 4.14 -21.39 -6.29
N CYS A 311 3.17 -20.59 -6.74
CA CYS A 311 1.99 -20.27 -5.96
C CYS A 311 1.08 -21.49 -5.72
N PRO A 312 0.27 -21.52 -4.64
CA PRO A 312 -0.64 -22.62 -4.35
C PRO A 312 -1.60 -22.95 -5.50
N THR A 313 -2.01 -21.96 -6.27
CA THR A 313 -2.90 -22.14 -7.43
C THR A 313 -2.18 -22.84 -8.58
N CYS A 314 -1.04 -22.33 -9.04
CA CYS A 314 -0.31 -22.86 -10.19
C CYS A 314 0.23 -24.28 -9.96
N ARG A 315 0.58 -24.63 -8.72
CA ARG A 315 1.05 -25.97 -8.37
C ARG A 315 -0.01 -27.07 -8.49
N ARG A 316 -1.30 -26.71 -8.54
CA ARG A 316 -2.40 -27.70 -8.45
C ARG A 316 -3.46 -27.56 -9.53
N TYR A 317 -3.71 -26.36 -10.05
CA TYR A 317 -4.88 -26.07 -10.86
C TYR A 317 -4.52 -25.55 -12.25
N SER A 318 -5.27 -26.01 -13.25
CA SER A 318 -5.15 -25.55 -14.63
C SER A 318 -5.97 -24.29 -14.90
N ARG A 319 -5.59 -23.56 -15.95
CA ARG A 319 -6.38 -22.43 -16.48
C ARG A 319 -7.81 -22.84 -16.82
N ALA A 320 -7.99 -24.04 -17.40
CA ALA A 320 -9.30 -24.59 -17.74
C ALA A 320 -10.19 -24.73 -16.50
N TYR A 321 -9.67 -25.30 -15.41
CA TYR A 321 -10.42 -25.49 -14.17
C TYR A 321 -10.75 -24.15 -13.51
N VAL A 322 -9.78 -23.23 -13.38
CA VAL A 322 -10.01 -21.90 -12.80
C VAL A 322 -11.05 -21.14 -13.62
N ARG A 323 -10.96 -21.20 -14.96
CA ARG A 323 -11.98 -20.61 -15.85
C ARG A 323 -13.37 -21.20 -15.61
N HIS A 324 -13.48 -22.54 -15.48
CA HIS A 324 -14.74 -23.21 -15.16
C HIS A 324 -15.35 -22.64 -13.87
N LEU A 325 -14.56 -22.57 -12.79
CA LEU A 325 -15.02 -22.02 -11.51
C LEU A 325 -15.50 -20.58 -11.62
N LEU A 326 -14.76 -19.72 -12.34
CA LEU A 326 -15.14 -18.33 -12.58
C LEU A 326 -16.48 -18.24 -13.36
N LYS A 327 -16.65 -19.05 -14.40
CA LYS A 327 -17.89 -19.13 -15.18
C LYS A 327 -19.08 -19.65 -14.35
N ALA A 328 -18.84 -20.62 -13.49
CA ALA A 328 -19.83 -21.14 -12.54
C ALA A 328 -20.10 -20.19 -11.36
N LYS A 329 -19.38 -19.07 -11.26
CA LYS A 329 -19.43 -18.11 -10.13
C LYS A 329 -19.09 -18.73 -8.77
N GLU A 330 -18.27 -19.78 -8.78
CA GLU A 330 -17.75 -20.40 -7.57
C GLU A 330 -16.71 -19.48 -6.89
N MET A 331 -16.86 -19.27 -5.58
CA MET A 331 -15.93 -18.43 -4.81
C MET A 331 -14.48 -18.92 -4.89
N LEU A 332 -14.28 -20.23 -5.01
CA LEU A 332 -12.95 -20.83 -5.16
C LEU A 332 -12.23 -20.26 -6.38
N GLY A 333 -12.90 -20.00 -7.50
CA GLY A 333 -12.28 -19.42 -8.70
C GLY A 333 -11.69 -18.04 -8.43
N MET A 334 -12.43 -17.18 -7.74
CA MET A 334 -11.93 -15.86 -7.31
C MET A 334 -10.75 -15.98 -6.35
N ARG A 335 -10.85 -16.85 -5.34
CA ARG A 335 -9.78 -17.08 -4.36
C ARG A 335 -8.48 -17.52 -5.03
N LEU A 336 -8.55 -18.50 -5.95
CA LEU A 336 -7.37 -19.00 -6.68
C LEU A 336 -6.68 -17.92 -7.51
N CYS A 337 -7.46 -17.05 -8.18
CA CYS A 337 -6.91 -15.91 -8.92
C CYS A 337 -6.26 -14.87 -7.99
N VAL A 338 -6.89 -14.58 -6.85
CA VAL A 338 -6.35 -13.64 -5.86
C VAL A 338 -5.05 -14.15 -5.27
N LEU A 339 -5.00 -15.43 -4.87
CA LEU A 339 -3.78 -16.05 -4.33
C LEU A 339 -2.62 -16.00 -5.34
N HIS A 340 -2.90 -16.29 -6.61
CA HIS A 340 -1.90 -16.19 -7.66
C HIS A 340 -1.37 -14.76 -7.81
N ASN A 341 -2.27 -13.77 -7.88
CA ASN A 341 -1.88 -12.37 -8.05
C ASN A 341 -1.05 -11.84 -6.87
N LEU A 342 -1.45 -12.14 -5.64
CA LEU A 342 -0.70 -11.71 -4.46
C LEU A 342 0.67 -12.38 -4.37
N TYR A 343 0.74 -13.68 -4.70
CA TYR A 343 2.01 -14.39 -4.80
C TYR A 343 2.92 -13.78 -5.86
N PHE A 344 2.38 -13.44 -7.04
CA PHE A 344 3.12 -12.77 -8.11
C PHE A 344 3.74 -11.46 -7.63
N TYR A 345 2.95 -10.60 -6.96
CA TYR A 345 3.45 -9.32 -6.44
C TYR A 345 4.52 -9.52 -5.37
N ASN A 346 4.28 -10.40 -4.40
CA ASN A 346 5.25 -10.63 -3.32
C ASN A 346 6.56 -11.25 -3.85
N THR A 347 6.48 -12.18 -4.83
CA THR A 347 7.66 -12.76 -5.48
C THR A 347 8.41 -11.73 -6.31
N MET A 348 7.71 -10.87 -7.04
CA MET A 348 8.35 -9.76 -7.76
C MET A 348 9.14 -8.84 -6.81
N MET A 349 8.62 -8.60 -5.60
CA MET A 349 9.36 -7.81 -4.59
C MET A 349 10.61 -8.55 -4.09
N GLU A 350 10.59 -9.89 -3.98
CA GLU A 350 11.80 -10.67 -3.69
C GLU A 350 12.82 -10.53 -4.82
N GLU A 351 12.39 -10.74 -6.07
CA GLU A 351 13.24 -10.59 -7.26
C GLU A 351 13.86 -9.18 -7.36
N ILE A 352 13.10 -8.12 -7.01
CA ILE A 352 13.60 -6.73 -6.93
C ILE A 352 14.71 -6.62 -5.89
N ARG A 353 14.51 -7.15 -4.68
CA ARG A 353 15.52 -7.11 -3.61
C ARG A 353 16.80 -7.85 -4.03
N ASP A 354 16.67 -9.05 -4.59
CA ASP A 354 17.80 -9.84 -5.09
C ASP A 354 18.53 -9.07 -6.20
N ALA A 355 17.81 -8.44 -7.12
CA ALA A 355 18.41 -7.65 -8.20
C ALA A 355 19.19 -6.43 -7.67
N ILE A 356 18.68 -5.73 -6.63
CA ILE A 356 19.42 -4.64 -5.97
C ILE A 356 20.66 -5.20 -5.25
N ASP A 357 20.52 -6.32 -4.52
CA ASP A 357 21.63 -6.97 -3.82
C ASP A 357 22.74 -7.42 -4.79
N GLU A 358 22.40 -7.79 -6.01
CA GLU A 358 23.35 -8.16 -7.08
C GLU A 358 23.87 -6.96 -7.89
N GLY A 359 23.28 -5.76 -7.78
CA GLY A 359 23.65 -4.56 -8.54
C GLY A 359 23.20 -4.62 -10.00
N ARG A 360 22.06 -5.25 -10.27
CA ARG A 360 21.47 -5.42 -11.61
C ARG A 360 20.00 -5.00 -11.68
N PHE A 361 19.55 -4.17 -10.75
CA PHE A 361 18.13 -3.79 -10.69
C PHE A 361 17.65 -3.12 -11.98
N HIS A 362 18.45 -2.24 -12.56
CA HIS A 362 18.07 -1.56 -13.80
C HIS A 362 17.81 -2.57 -14.93
N SER A 363 18.72 -3.53 -15.16
CA SER A 363 18.54 -4.56 -16.21
C SER A 363 17.34 -5.48 -15.89
N TYR A 364 17.16 -5.85 -14.63
CA TYR A 364 15.97 -6.62 -14.20
C TYR A 364 14.67 -5.88 -14.49
N LYS A 365 14.60 -4.57 -14.18
CA LYS A 365 13.43 -3.73 -14.46
C LYS A 365 13.10 -3.75 -15.96
N GLU A 366 14.09 -3.49 -16.83
CA GLU A 366 13.88 -3.50 -18.28
C GLU A 366 13.40 -4.86 -18.80
N GLU A 367 14.02 -5.95 -18.37
CA GLU A 367 13.61 -7.30 -18.76
C GLU A 367 12.18 -7.61 -18.32
N LYS A 368 11.83 -7.25 -17.09
CA LYS A 368 10.47 -7.45 -16.54
C LYS A 368 9.43 -6.64 -17.28
N LEU A 369 9.69 -5.36 -17.54
CA LEU A 369 8.79 -4.48 -18.31
C LEU A 369 8.61 -4.96 -19.75
N TYR A 370 9.68 -5.39 -20.40
CA TYR A 370 9.62 -5.97 -21.73
C TYR A 370 8.80 -7.27 -21.75
N GLY A 371 9.07 -8.20 -20.84
CA GLY A 371 8.32 -9.45 -20.71
C GLY A 371 6.82 -9.22 -20.53
N MET A 372 6.44 -8.22 -19.75
CA MET A 372 5.05 -7.83 -19.53
C MET A 372 4.44 -7.00 -20.68
N GLY A 373 5.20 -6.69 -21.74
CA GLY A 373 4.73 -5.89 -22.87
C GLY A 373 4.49 -4.42 -22.56
N GLN A 374 5.18 -3.89 -21.53
CA GLN A 374 5.06 -2.48 -21.11
C GLN A 374 6.04 -1.56 -21.86
N ILE A 375 7.14 -2.09 -22.37
CA ILE A 375 8.10 -1.39 -23.23
C ILE A 375 8.37 -2.19 -24.50
N ASN A 376 8.79 -1.49 -25.57
CA ASN A 376 9.17 -2.10 -26.84
C ASN A 376 10.64 -1.77 -27.15
N ARG A 377 11.53 -2.79 -27.11
CA ARG A 377 12.98 -2.65 -27.36
C ARG A 377 13.34 -2.06 -28.73
N GLU A 378 12.44 -2.11 -29.72
CA GLU A 378 12.71 -1.56 -31.05
C GLU A 378 12.63 -0.02 -31.09
N LYS A 379 11.83 0.60 -30.22
CA LYS A 379 11.70 2.07 -30.18
C LYS A 379 12.86 2.77 -29.46
N GLU A 380 13.51 2.10 -28.50
CA GLU A 380 14.64 2.70 -27.76
C GLU A 380 15.92 2.75 -28.57
N LYS A 381 16.15 1.79 -29.49
CA LYS A 381 17.31 1.81 -30.40
C LYS A 381 17.24 2.90 -31.49
N GLN A 382 16.09 3.57 -31.67
CA GLN A 382 15.91 4.66 -32.62
C GLN A 382 16.05 6.05 -31.98
N ASN A 383 16.05 6.15 -30.65
CA ASN A 383 16.12 7.40 -29.90
C ASN A 383 17.44 7.59 -29.12
N GLY A 384 18.39 6.68 -29.21
CA GLY A 384 19.75 6.77 -28.70
C GLY A 384 20.74 6.77 -29.86
#